data_e51af99ac1ba21a648a5ced7605e7734
#
_entry.id   e51af99ac1ba21a648a5ced7605e7734
#
_cell.length_a   1.000
_cell.length_b   1.000
_cell.length_c   1.000
_cell.angle_alpha   90.00
_cell.angle_beta   90.00
_cell.angle_gamma   90.00
#
_symmetry.space_group_name_H-M   'P 1'
#
loop_
_entity.id
_entity.type
_entity.pdbx_description
1 polymer ?
#
loop_
_entity_poly.entity_id
_entity_poly.type
_entity_poly.pdbx_seq_one_letter_code
_entity_poly.pdbx_strand_id
1 'polypeptide(L)'
;MILTTTNTLEGFKIIEYKGIVSGIGVNLQKQTLSFSIKKYNLAIAEGMELAKDLAFKNLEKNANDLHVGAVVGIKVDIEFTASNFVIVSITGTAVNFA
;
A
#
# COMPACT_ATOMS: atom_id res chain seq x y z
N MET A 1 6.64 3.89 12.87
CA MET A 1 5.88 4.84 12.02
C MET A 1 4.40 4.53 12.10
N ILE A 2 3.57 5.54 12.21
CA ILE A 2 2.10 5.38 12.21
C ILE A 2 1.59 5.50 10.79
N LEU A 3 0.83 4.51 10.33
CA LEU A 3 0.18 4.52 9.02
C LEU A 3 -1.33 4.44 9.27
N THR A 4 -2.09 5.39 8.76
CA THR A 4 -3.53 5.43 9.02
C THR A 4 -4.31 6.00 7.83
N THR A 5 -5.54 5.53 7.68
CA THR A 5 -6.49 6.06 6.69
C THR A 5 -7.19 7.31 7.19
N THR A 6 -7.12 7.61 8.50
CA THR A 6 -7.70 8.82 9.06
C THR A 6 -6.87 10.05 8.69
N ASN A 7 -7.49 11.22 8.70
CA ASN A 7 -6.82 12.49 8.41
C ASN A 7 -6.17 13.11 9.64
N THR A 8 -6.42 12.55 10.81
CA THR A 8 -5.92 13.04 12.09
C THR A 8 -5.30 11.90 12.88
N LEU A 9 -4.49 12.25 13.86
CA LEU A 9 -3.86 11.32 14.80
C LEU A 9 -4.46 11.58 16.19
N GLU A 10 -5.26 10.62 16.69
CA GLU A 10 -5.87 10.75 18.00
C GLU A 10 -4.80 10.84 19.09
N GLY A 11 -4.93 11.84 19.97
CA GLY A 11 -3.96 12.08 21.04
C GLY A 11 -2.73 12.86 20.61
N PHE A 12 -2.62 13.22 19.32
CA PHE A 12 -1.49 13.97 18.78
C PHE A 12 -1.94 15.12 17.91
N LYS A 13 -1.09 16.14 17.82
CA LYS A 13 -1.32 17.27 16.93
C LYS A 13 -0.33 17.18 15.75
N ILE A 14 -0.86 17.27 14.54
CA ILE A 14 0.00 17.38 13.34
C ILE A 14 0.62 18.79 13.36
N ILE A 15 1.96 18.84 13.32
CA ILE A 15 2.71 20.09 13.36
C ILE A 15 3.38 20.44 12.06
N GLU A 16 3.52 19.46 11.15
CA GLU A 16 4.19 19.69 9.88
C GLU A 16 3.69 18.71 8.83
N TYR A 17 3.41 19.21 7.64
CA TYR A 17 3.09 18.39 6.47
C TYR A 17 4.31 18.35 5.55
N LYS A 18 4.80 17.17 5.23
CA LYS A 18 5.96 16.98 4.37
C LYS A 18 5.59 16.66 2.91
N GLY A 19 4.32 16.52 2.63
CA GLY A 19 3.83 16.28 1.28
C GLY A 19 3.25 14.91 1.06
N ILE A 20 2.94 14.62 -0.19
CA ILE A 20 2.33 13.37 -0.61
C ILE A 20 3.42 12.32 -0.76
N VAL A 21 3.16 11.14 -0.21
CA VAL A 21 4.05 9.98 -0.33
C VAL A 21 3.25 8.83 -0.93
N SER A 22 3.92 8.00 -1.71
CA SER A 22 3.29 6.84 -2.33
C SER A 22 4.17 5.61 -2.25
N GLY A 23 3.54 4.46 -2.43
CA GLY A 23 4.22 3.18 -2.58
C GLY A 23 3.47 2.33 -3.59
N ILE A 24 4.20 1.62 -4.42
CA ILE A 24 3.64 0.76 -5.45
C ILE A 24 4.18 -0.64 -5.27
N GLY A 25 3.28 -1.62 -5.33
CA GLY A 25 3.62 -3.04 -5.37
C GLY A 25 2.99 -3.68 -6.59
N VAL A 26 3.76 -4.52 -7.26
CA VAL A 26 3.31 -5.25 -8.45
C VAL A 26 3.59 -6.72 -8.25
N ASN A 27 2.61 -7.56 -8.61
CA ASN A 27 2.79 -8.99 -8.61
C ASN A 27 2.20 -9.58 -9.88
N LEU A 28 3.00 -10.43 -10.55
CA LEU A 28 2.52 -11.18 -11.70
C LEU A 28 1.69 -12.36 -11.20
N GLN A 29 0.43 -12.43 -11.63
CA GLN A 29 -0.42 -13.58 -11.36
C GLN A 29 0.05 -14.77 -12.18
N LYS A 30 0.46 -15.83 -11.49
CA LYS A 30 0.82 -17.08 -12.15
C LYS A 30 -0.44 -17.72 -12.72
N GLN A 31 -0.44 -18.02 -14.02
CA GLN A 31 -1.47 -18.85 -14.60
C GLN A 31 -1.31 -20.26 -14.03
N THR A 32 -2.25 -20.66 -13.18
CA THR A 32 -2.30 -22.05 -12.78
C THR A 32 -3.04 -22.85 -13.86
N LEU A 33 -2.41 -23.91 -14.35
CA LEU A 33 -3.06 -24.88 -15.23
C LEU A 33 -4.09 -25.74 -14.47
N SER A 34 -4.48 -25.30 -13.28
CA SER A 34 -5.44 -26.00 -12.44
C SER A 34 -6.85 -25.68 -12.91
N PHE A 35 -7.64 -26.72 -13.14
CA PHE A 35 -9.07 -26.62 -13.45
C PHE A 35 -9.92 -26.29 -12.20
N SER A 36 -9.28 -26.08 -11.03
CA SER A 36 -9.97 -25.76 -9.79
C SER A 36 -10.11 -24.26 -9.63
N ILE A 37 -11.35 -23.76 -9.64
CA ILE A 37 -11.68 -22.37 -9.35
C ILE A 37 -11.16 -21.94 -7.98
N LYS A 38 -11.21 -22.87 -7.00
CA LYS A 38 -10.74 -22.61 -5.64
C LYS A 38 -9.24 -22.30 -5.61
N LYS A 39 -8.42 -23.09 -6.33
CA LYS A 39 -6.97 -22.84 -6.42
C LYS A 39 -6.67 -21.53 -7.13
N TYR A 40 -7.42 -21.22 -8.18
CA TYR A 40 -7.28 -19.97 -8.92
C TYR A 40 -7.56 -18.77 -8.02
N ASN A 41 -8.66 -18.81 -7.25
CA ASN A 41 -9.03 -17.74 -6.33
C ASN A 41 -8.01 -17.56 -5.20
N LEU A 42 -7.44 -18.64 -4.69
CA LEU A 42 -6.38 -18.59 -3.69
C LEU A 42 -5.12 -17.92 -4.25
N ALA A 43 -4.74 -18.28 -5.48
CA ALA A 43 -3.56 -17.68 -6.13
C ALA A 43 -3.73 -16.16 -6.35
N ILE A 44 -4.93 -15.72 -6.74
CA ILE A 44 -5.23 -14.29 -6.87
C ILE A 44 -5.13 -13.59 -5.51
N ALA A 45 -5.73 -14.17 -4.47
CA ALA A 45 -5.71 -13.59 -3.12
C ALA A 45 -4.28 -13.47 -2.59
N GLU A 46 -3.46 -14.51 -2.75
CA GLU A 46 -2.05 -14.47 -2.35
C GLU A 46 -1.26 -13.40 -3.11
N GLY A 47 -1.49 -13.30 -4.42
CA GLY A 47 -0.84 -12.29 -5.27
C GLY A 47 -1.21 -10.87 -4.86
N MET A 48 -2.48 -10.62 -4.51
CA MET A 48 -2.94 -9.34 -4.00
C MET A 48 -2.27 -8.98 -2.68
N GLU A 49 -2.18 -9.94 -1.75
CA GLU A 49 -1.53 -9.72 -0.46
C GLU A 49 -0.04 -9.41 -0.63
N LEU A 50 0.66 -10.12 -1.50
CA LEU A 50 2.07 -9.87 -1.79
C LEU A 50 2.28 -8.47 -2.38
N ALA A 51 1.45 -8.08 -3.34
CA ALA A 51 1.54 -6.75 -3.96
C ALA A 51 1.22 -5.65 -2.95
N LYS A 52 0.22 -5.86 -2.09
CA LYS A 52 -0.16 -4.92 -1.04
C LYS A 52 0.98 -4.75 -0.02
N ASP A 53 1.55 -5.84 0.46
CA ASP A 53 2.66 -5.80 1.42
C ASP A 53 3.86 -5.05 0.83
N LEU A 54 4.19 -5.30 -0.44
CA LEU A 54 5.25 -4.60 -1.13
C LEU A 54 4.96 -3.10 -1.27
N ALA A 55 3.72 -2.74 -1.60
CA ALA A 55 3.30 -1.35 -1.72
C ALA A 55 3.43 -0.61 -0.38
N PHE A 56 3.00 -1.22 0.73
CA PHE A 56 3.15 -0.63 2.06
C PHE A 56 4.62 -0.49 2.47
N LYS A 57 5.43 -1.49 2.17
CA LYS A 57 6.87 -1.45 2.45
C LYS A 57 7.54 -0.29 1.71
N ASN A 58 7.19 -0.10 0.44
CA ASN A 58 7.72 1.00 -0.37
C ASN A 58 7.21 2.36 0.12
N LEU A 59 5.94 2.45 0.51
CA LEU A 59 5.38 3.66 1.11
C LEU A 59 6.15 4.06 2.38
N GLU A 60 6.36 3.11 3.27
CA GLU A 60 7.06 3.34 4.54
C GLU A 60 8.51 3.76 4.31
N LYS A 61 9.20 3.13 3.36
CA LYS A 61 10.55 3.52 2.97
C LYS A 61 10.58 4.96 2.47
N ASN A 62 9.67 5.33 1.57
CA ASN A 62 9.61 6.68 1.02
C ASN A 62 9.27 7.71 2.10
N ALA A 63 8.41 7.37 3.05
CA ALA A 63 8.09 8.23 4.18
C ALA A 63 9.30 8.39 5.12
N ASN A 64 10.03 7.32 5.38
CA ASN A 64 11.25 7.37 6.21
C ASN A 64 12.31 8.29 5.58
N ASP A 65 12.42 8.30 4.27
CA ASP A 65 13.33 9.20 3.55
C ASP A 65 12.98 10.68 3.75
N LEU A 66 11.72 10.98 4.07
CA LEU A 66 11.26 12.33 4.40
C LEU A 66 11.41 12.67 5.89
N HIS A 67 11.90 11.75 6.70
CA HIS A 67 12.07 11.92 8.15
C HIS A 67 10.77 12.30 8.86
N VAL A 68 9.69 11.58 8.57
CA VAL A 68 8.39 11.79 9.19
C VAL A 68 8.02 10.62 10.12
N GLY A 69 7.16 10.92 11.09
CA GLY A 69 6.69 9.93 12.06
C GLY A 69 5.39 9.24 11.68
N ALA A 70 4.65 9.77 10.70
CA ALA A 70 3.36 9.22 10.32
C ALA A 70 3.00 9.52 8.87
N VAL A 71 2.12 8.68 8.33
CA VAL A 71 1.43 8.93 7.05
C VAL A 71 -0.07 8.84 7.34
N VAL A 72 -0.79 9.91 7.05
CA VAL A 72 -2.24 10.01 7.27
C VAL A 72 -2.98 10.04 5.94
N GLY A 73 -4.30 9.84 5.99
CA GLY A 73 -5.14 9.89 4.80
C GLY A 73 -4.78 8.85 3.76
N ILE A 74 -4.32 7.69 4.18
CA ILE A 74 -3.89 6.63 3.26
C ILE A 74 -5.07 6.12 2.45
N LYS A 75 -4.85 6.02 1.13
CA LYS A 75 -5.77 5.40 0.16
C LYS A 75 -5.04 4.28 -0.56
N VAL A 76 -5.76 3.19 -0.78
CA VAL A 76 -5.24 2.01 -1.47
C VAL A 76 -6.05 1.80 -2.74
N ASP A 77 -5.37 1.75 -3.88
CA ASP A 77 -5.96 1.42 -5.17
C ASP A 77 -5.37 0.12 -5.67
N ILE A 78 -6.24 -0.76 -6.19
CA ILE A 78 -5.83 -2.05 -6.72
C ILE A 78 -6.31 -2.16 -8.16
N GLU A 79 -5.41 -2.51 -9.07
CA GLU A 79 -5.72 -2.72 -10.49
C GLU A 79 -5.26 -4.10 -10.93
N PHE A 80 -6.08 -4.73 -11.77
CA PHE A 80 -5.73 -5.95 -12.49
C PHE A 80 -5.52 -5.61 -13.95
N THR A 81 -4.36 -5.98 -14.49
CA THR A 81 -4.07 -5.74 -15.89
C THR A 81 -4.46 -6.93 -16.76
N ALA A 82 -4.61 -6.68 -18.07
CA ALA A 82 -4.87 -7.74 -19.05
C ALA A 82 -3.72 -8.75 -19.16
N SER A 83 -2.52 -8.38 -18.67
CA SER A 83 -1.32 -9.24 -18.68
C SER A 83 -1.13 -10.02 -17.38
N ASN A 84 -2.18 -10.19 -16.59
CA ASN A 84 -2.18 -10.93 -15.33
C ASN A 84 -1.30 -10.31 -14.23
N PHE A 85 -1.06 -9.01 -14.27
CA PHE A 85 -0.46 -8.29 -13.15
C PHE A 85 -1.53 -7.77 -12.21
N VAL A 86 -1.24 -7.81 -10.91
CA VAL A 86 -1.95 -7.00 -9.94
C VAL A 86 -1.04 -5.86 -9.51
N ILE A 87 -1.57 -4.65 -9.54
CA ILE A 87 -0.85 -3.43 -9.17
C ILE A 87 -1.57 -2.82 -7.98
N VAL A 88 -0.85 -2.62 -6.89
CA VAL A 88 -1.36 -1.92 -5.71
C VAL A 88 -0.63 -0.60 -5.58
N SER A 89 -1.38 0.50 -5.57
CA SER A 89 -0.87 1.85 -5.38
C SER A 89 -1.41 2.40 -4.07
N ILE A 90 -0.52 2.87 -3.21
CA ILE A 90 -0.89 3.45 -1.92
C ILE A 90 -0.39 4.88 -1.88
N THR A 91 -1.25 5.80 -1.50
CA THR A 91 -0.89 7.21 -1.33
C THR A 91 -1.33 7.71 0.03
N GLY A 92 -0.63 8.71 0.53
CA GLY A 92 -0.97 9.36 1.79
C GLY A 92 -0.19 10.64 1.96
N THR A 93 -0.42 11.32 3.08
CA THR A 93 0.27 12.55 3.43
C THR A 93 1.25 12.29 4.57
N ALA A 94 2.53 12.56 4.30
CA ALA A 94 3.58 12.41 5.30
C ALA A 94 3.56 13.60 6.26
N VAL A 95 3.54 13.31 7.56
CA VAL A 95 3.41 14.34 8.60
C VAL A 95 4.32 14.08 9.79
N ASN A 96 4.69 15.17 10.47
CA ASN A 96 5.24 15.12 11.81
C ASN A 96 4.21 15.59 12.81
N PHE A 97 4.29 15.09 14.02
CA PHE A 97 3.31 15.32 15.07
C PHE A 97 3.96 15.44 16.45
N ALA A 98 3.20 16.00 17.36
CA ALA A 98 3.63 16.12 18.75
C ALA A 98 2.47 15.88 19.72
#